data_4a7c5e84de143a7f7074f17033e1dff7
#
_entry.id   4a7c5e84de143a7f7074f17033e1dff7
#
_cell.length_a   1.000
_cell.length_b   1.000
_cell.length_c   1.000
_cell.angle_alpha   90.00
_cell.angle_beta   90.00
_cell.angle_gamma   90.00
#
_symmetry.space_group_name_H-M   'P 1'
#
loop_
_entity.id
_entity.type
_entity.pdbx_description
1 polymer ?
#
loop_
_entity_poly.entity_id
_entity_poly.type
_entity_poly.pdbx_seq_one_letter_code
_entity_poly.pdbx_strand_id
1 'polypeptide(L)'
;MATLSVVLPVHDAAPYLHEALESLLQQSRPIDQIVVVNDGSTDGSQEILERYARAQRRIELHETPNGGVSRARNLGLQRCAGDYIGLMDADDISRPMRFEQQIVAMEKRQLDVCGCALRTFGRRNRTVIYPAEDLTLKANYLFYGRTIPGPAVLLRRSAIGDTRFDEGLRFAEDFGFFLALLMQRPSLRLHNLPQPLYDYRTHATQASQRLAQENENNLGQLLHKWLPTAGIECDRAQLSSHYRTWHEHARLSATELSSYLPLMQNLCAWLQHQDKGALKARSLWTALALRHQGDGEALALVSQAAGFRPSWWRRLAQRLRGL
;
A
#
# COMPACT_ATOMS: atom_id res chain seq x y z
N MET A 1 -22.26 -9.19 16.27
CA MET A 1 -20.82 -9.11 15.97
C MET A 1 -20.66 -8.50 14.59
N ALA A 2 -19.60 -7.71 14.37
CA ALA A 2 -19.34 -7.18 13.04
C ALA A 2 -19.08 -8.31 12.03
N THR A 3 -19.56 -8.17 10.81
CA THR A 3 -19.47 -9.17 9.74
C THR A 3 -18.21 -8.99 8.90
N LEU A 4 -17.69 -10.10 8.35
CA LEU A 4 -16.45 -10.15 7.58
C LEU A 4 -16.69 -10.73 6.20
N SER A 5 -16.39 -9.96 5.16
CA SER A 5 -16.26 -10.45 3.79
C SER A 5 -14.79 -10.52 3.37
N VAL A 6 -14.45 -11.47 2.50
CA VAL A 6 -13.11 -11.56 1.88
C VAL A 6 -13.26 -11.58 0.38
N VAL A 7 -12.48 -10.75 -0.32
CA VAL A 7 -12.37 -10.76 -1.79
C VAL A 7 -11.17 -11.60 -2.20
N LEU A 8 -11.41 -12.59 -3.06
CA LEU A 8 -10.42 -13.49 -3.63
C LEU A 8 -10.49 -13.43 -5.17
N PRO A 9 -9.70 -12.59 -5.84
CA PRO A 9 -9.56 -12.62 -7.28
C PRO A 9 -8.77 -13.87 -7.69
N VAL A 10 -9.19 -14.56 -8.75
CA VAL A 10 -8.56 -15.78 -9.25
C VAL A 10 -8.34 -15.67 -10.76
N HIS A 11 -7.11 -15.93 -11.21
CA HIS A 11 -6.78 -16.11 -12.61
C HIS A 11 -5.62 -17.09 -12.73
N ASP A 12 -5.87 -18.25 -13.37
CA ASP A 12 -4.91 -19.33 -13.58
C ASP A 12 -4.11 -19.72 -12.32
N ALA A 13 -4.86 -20.04 -11.23
CA ALA A 13 -4.30 -20.32 -9.91
C ALA A 13 -4.54 -21.77 -9.44
N ALA A 14 -4.95 -22.70 -10.30
CA ALA A 14 -5.32 -24.07 -9.93
C ALA A 14 -4.30 -24.77 -9.02
N PRO A 15 -2.96 -24.63 -9.20
CA PRO A 15 -1.97 -25.30 -8.35
C PRO A 15 -1.99 -24.82 -6.87
N TYR A 16 -2.52 -23.62 -6.58
CA TYR A 16 -2.45 -22.97 -5.27
C TYR A 16 -3.80 -22.82 -4.61
N LEU A 17 -4.86 -22.88 -5.41
CA LEU A 17 -6.21 -22.45 -5.04
C LEU A 17 -6.81 -23.29 -3.89
N HIS A 18 -6.48 -24.57 -3.81
CA HIS A 18 -6.91 -25.43 -2.70
C HIS A 18 -6.37 -24.94 -1.36
N GLU A 19 -5.06 -24.69 -1.26
CA GLU A 19 -4.43 -24.19 -0.02
C GLU A 19 -4.98 -22.79 0.35
N ALA A 20 -5.18 -21.91 -0.63
CA ALA A 20 -5.73 -20.59 -0.42
C ALA A 20 -7.14 -20.64 0.17
N LEU A 21 -8.05 -21.42 -0.43
CA LEU A 21 -9.44 -21.57 0.04
C LEU A 21 -9.50 -22.21 1.42
N GLU A 22 -8.76 -23.30 1.65
CA GLU A 22 -8.70 -23.94 2.97
C GLU A 22 -8.22 -23.00 4.05
N SER A 23 -7.21 -22.15 3.75
CA SER A 23 -6.70 -21.17 4.70
C SER A 23 -7.75 -20.12 5.11
N LEU A 24 -8.67 -19.78 4.21
CA LEU A 24 -9.80 -18.89 4.52
C LEU A 24 -10.89 -19.64 5.32
N LEU A 25 -11.16 -20.90 5.00
CA LEU A 25 -12.16 -21.69 5.68
C LEU A 25 -11.78 -22.04 7.14
N GLN A 26 -10.47 -22.11 7.44
CA GLN A 26 -9.90 -22.49 8.73
C GLN A 26 -9.53 -21.29 9.63
N GLN A 27 -10.03 -20.08 9.32
CA GLN A 27 -9.79 -18.91 10.17
C GLN A 27 -10.42 -19.07 11.56
N SER A 28 -9.70 -18.67 12.63
CA SER A 28 -10.19 -18.66 14.02
C SER A 28 -11.42 -17.75 14.19
N ARG A 29 -11.43 -16.61 13.49
CA ARG A 29 -12.61 -15.78 13.29
C ARG A 29 -13.29 -16.23 11.98
N PRO A 30 -14.45 -16.90 12.03
CA PRO A 30 -15.13 -17.34 10.82
C PRO A 30 -15.42 -16.18 9.87
N ILE A 31 -15.20 -16.41 8.58
CA ILE A 31 -15.54 -15.47 7.52
C ILE A 31 -17.02 -15.67 7.19
N ASP A 32 -17.79 -14.59 7.17
CA ASP A 32 -19.22 -14.64 6.89
C ASP A 32 -19.49 -14.79 5.38
N GLN A 33 -18.64 -14.17 4.53
CA GLN A 33 -18.78 -14.19 3.07
C GLN A 33 -17.39 -14.22 2.41
N ILE A 34 -17.18 -15.12 1.46
CA ILE A 34 -15.98 -15.19 0.61
C ILE A 34 -16.44 -14.94 -0.83
N VAL A 35 -16.15 -13.74 -1.35
CA VAL A 35 -16.47 -13.36 -2.72
C VAL A 35 -15.30 -13.75 -3.60
N VAL A 36 -15.45 -14.82 -4.36
CA VAL A 36 -14.47 -15.31 -5.32
C VAL A 36 -14.82 -14.77 -6.69
N VAL A 37 -13.86 -14.15 -7.35
CA VAL A 37 -14.03 -13.65 -8.72
C VAL A 37 -13.04 -14.36 -9.63
N ASN A 38 -13.55 -15.30 -10.45
CA ASN A 38 -12.77 -15.94 -11.50
C ASN A 38 -12.67 -15.02 -12.72
N ASP A 39 -11.50 -14.50 -12.96
CA ASP A 39 -11.19 -13.55 -14.03
C ASP A 39 -10.75 -14.27 -15.31
N GLY A 40 -11.61 -15.18 -15.79
CA GLY A 40 -11.40 -15.91 -17.04
C GLY A 40 -10.24 -16.89 -17.01
N SER A 41 -10.12 -17.71 -15.95
CA SER A 41 -9.11 -18.78 -15.87
C SER A 41 -9.31 -19.87 -16.91
N THR A 42 -8.21 -20.47 -17.36
CA THR A 42 -8.17 -21.54 -18.38
C THR A 42 -7.45 -22.82 -17.93
N ASP A 43 -6.98 -22.86 -16.66
CA ASP A 43 -6.07 -23.90 -16.11
C ASP A 43 -6.76 -24.93 -15.19
N GLY A 44 -8.09 -25.00 -15.14
CA GLY A 44 -8.82 -25.86 -14.20
C GLY A 44 -9.20 -25.19 -12.87
N SER A 45 -8.91 -23.89 -12.70
CA SER A 45 -9.34 -23.14 -11.51
C SER A 45 -10.87 -23.13 -11.37
N GLN A 46 -11.61 -23.06 -12.48
CA GLN A 46 -13.08 -23.01 -12.48
C GLN A 46 -13.69 -24.24 -11.80
N GLU A 47 -13.26 -25.43 -12.17
CA GLU A 47 -13.77 -26.68 -11.61
C GLU A 47 -13.52 -26.80 -10.11
N ILE A 48 -12.34 -26.31 -9.66
CA ILE A 48 -12.01 -26.24 -8.22
C ILE A 48 -12.99 -25.29 -7.51
N LEU A 49 -13.17 -24.08 -8.04
CA LEU A 49 -14.03 -23.05 -7.45
C LEU A 49 -15.48 -23.51 -7.36
N GLU A 50 -16.03 -24.11 -8.41
CA GLU A 50 -17.39 -24.64 -8.40
C GLU A 50 -17.60 -25.73 -7.32
N ARG A 51 -16.61 -26.62 -7.17
CA ARG A 51 -16.67 -27.65 -6.11
C ARG A 51 -16.73 -27.02 -4.72
N TYR A 52 -15.90 -26.00 -4.46
CA TYR A 52 -15.90 -25.30 -3.18
C TYR A 52 -17.20 -24.50 -2.95
N ALA A 53 -17.70 -23.80 -3.97
CA ALA A 53 -18.94 -23.03 -3.87
C ALA A 53 -20.15 -23.93 -3.58
N ARG A 54 -20.21 -25.13 -4.18
CA ARG A 54 -21.27 -26.13 -3.87
C ARG A 54 -21.17 -26.67 -2.43
N ALA A 55 -19.95 -26.84 -1.91
CA ALA A 55 -19.73 -27.39 -0.56
C ALA A 55 -19.86 -26.36 0.56
N GLN A 56 -19.63 -25.07 0.29
CA GLN A 56 -19.51 -24.01 1.27
C GLN A 56 -20.43 -22.82 0.92
N ARG A 57 -21.54 -22.68 1.59
CA ARG A 57 -22.55 -21.62 1.32
C ARG A 57 -22.03 -20.18 1.46
N ARG A 58 -20.94 -19.98 2.20
CA ARG A 58 -20.30 -18.67 2.38
C ARG A 58 -19.38 -18.28 1.21
N ILE A 59 -19.13 -19.17 0.25
CA ILE A 59 -18.38 -18.90 -0.96
C ILE A 59 -19.36 -18.51 -2.07
N GLU A 60 -19.23 -17.26 -2.54
CA GLU A 60 -19.98 -16.72 -3.65
C GLU A 60 -19.04 -16.61 -4.85
N LEU A 61 -19.27 -17.46 -5.86
CA LEU A 61 -18.47 -17.50 -7.09
C LEU A 61 -19.07 -16.58 -8.16
N HIS A 62 -18.24 -15.69 -8.68
CA HIS A 62 -18.53 -14.82 -9.81
C HIS A 62 -17.51 -15.07 -10.93
N GLU A 63 -18.01 -15.12 -12.16
CA GLU A 63 -17.17 -15.31 -13.35
C GLU A 63 -17.19 -14.08 -14.21
N THR A 64 -16.04 -13.71 -14.76
CA THR A 64 -15.89 -12.60 -15.71
C THR A 64 -14.93 -12.98 -16.83
N PRO A 65 -15.07 -12.42 -18.02
CA PRO A 65 -13.98 -12.43 -18.98
C PRO A 65 -12.74 -11.76 -18.39
N ASN A 66 -11.54 -12.27 -18.72
CA ASN A 66 -10.30 -11.70 -18.20
C ASN A 66 -10.22 -10.19 -18.41
N GLY A 67 -10.16 -9.46 -17.31
CA GLY A 67 -10.11 -7.99 -17.24
C GLY A 67 -9.01 -7.48 -16.31
N GLY A 68 -8.27 -8.39 -15.67
CA GLY A 68 -7.19 -8.09 -14.74
C GLY A 68 -7.63 -7.94 -13.28
N VAL A 69 -6.65 -8.05 -12.39
CA VAL A 69 -6.86 -8.11 -10.93
C VAL A 69 -7.64 -6.92 -10.37
N SER A 70 -7.43 -5.71 -10.91
CA SER A 70 -8.16 -4.50 -10.50
C SER A 70 -9.66 -4.64 -10.73
N ARG A 71 -10.06 -5.11 -11.92
CA ARG A 71 -11.47 -5.35 -12.28
C ARG A 71 -12.09 -6.44 -11.40
N ALA A 72 -11.38 -7.54 -11.19
CA ALA A 72 -11.84 -8.62 -10.34
C ALA A 72 -12.01 -8.15 -8.88
N ARG A 73 -11.04 -7.38 -8.32
CA ARG A 73 -11.17 -6.79 -6.99
C ARG A 73 -12.33 -5.80 -6.91
N ASN A 74 -12.54 -4.95 -7.91
CA ASN A 74 -13.67 -4.01 -7.95
C ASN A 74 -15.01 -4.73 -7.92
N LEU A 75 -15.18 -5.79 -8.71
CA LEU A 75 -16.40 -6.60 -8.67
C LEU A 75 -16.57 -7.25 -7.29
N GLY A 76 -15.49 -7.80 -6.71
CA GLY A 76 -15.51 -8.36 -5.37
C GLY A 76 -15.93 -7.35 -4.31
N LEU A 77 -15.38 -6.13 -4.33
CA LEU A 77 -15.76 -5.06 -3.40
C LEU A 77 -17.24 -4.67 -3.52
N GLN A 78 -17.81 -4.67 -4.73
CA GLN A 78 -19.23 -4.36 -4.95
C GLN A 78 -20.16 -5.44 -4.38
N ARG A 79 -19.71 -6.70 -4.29
CA ARG A 79 -20.48 -7.85 -3.80
C ARG A 79 -20.33 -8.05 -2.29
N CYS A 80 -19.32 -7.47 -1.65
CA CYS A 80 -19.10 -7.60 -0.23
C CYS A 80 -20.18 -6.90 0.60
N ALA A 81 -20.81 -7.65 1.52
CA ALA A 81 -21.83 -7.16 2.45
C ALA A 81 -21.28 -6.91 3.87
N GLY A 82 -20.10 -7.46 4.22
CA GLY A 82 -19.52 -7.38 5.55
C GLY A 82 -19.15 -5.98 5.99
N ASP A 83 -19.12 -5.75 7.31
CA ASP A 83 -18.63 -4.51 7.93
C ASP A 83 -17.12 -4.33 7.70
N TYR A 84 -16.40 -5.44 7.61
CA TYR A 84 -15.00 -5.54 7.26
C TYR A 84 -14.81 -6.27 5.94
N ILE A 85 -13.84 -5.83 5.15
CA ILE A 85 -13.48 -6.45 3.87
C ILE A 85 -11.99 -6.78 3.89
N GLY A 86 -11.65 -8.08 3.85
CA GLY A 86 -10.30 -8.57 3.65
C GLY A 86 -9.97 -8.76 2.17
N LEU A 87 -8.73 -8.47 1.77
CA LEU A 87 -8.22 -8.86 0.47
C LEU A 87 -7.29 -10.08 0.62
N MET A 88 -7.25 -10.92 -0.40
CA MET A 88 -6.34 -12.07 -0.47
C MET A 88 -6.06 -12.43 -1.92
N ASP A 89 -4.83 -12.83 -2.23
CA ASP A 89 -4.46 -13.37 -3.54
C ASP A 89 -4.59 -14.90 -3.55
N ALA A 90 -4.91 -15.48 -4.71
CA ALA A 90 -5.27 -16.89 -4.86
C ALA A 90 -4.08 -17.87 -4.76
N ASP A 91 -2.85 -17.37 -4.76
CA ASP A 91 -1.61 -18.13 -4.64
C ASP A 91 -0.99 -18.07 -3.22
N ASP A 92 -1.63 -17.36 -2.27
CA ASP A 92 -1.14 -17.12 -0.93
C ASP A 92 -1.92 -17.90 0.15
N ILE A 93 -1.48 -17.77 1.42
CA ILE A 93 -2.10 -18.43 2.57
C ILE A 93 -2.41 -17.40 3.67
N SER A 94 -3.66 -17.35 4.10
CA SER A 94 -4.09 -16.56 5.26
C SER A 94 -3.88 -17.36 6.54
N ARG A 95 -3.02 -16.89 7.46
CA ARG A 95 -2.76 -17.63 8.72
C ARG A 95 -4.00 -17.63 9.62
N PRO A 96 -4.22 -18.69 10.42
CA PRO A 96 -5.49 -18.89 11.14
C PRO A 96 -5.98 -17.71 11.98
N MET A 97 -5.07 -16.97 12.61
CA MET A 97 -5.40 -15.85 13.52
C MET A 97 -5.47 -14.48 12.81
N ARG A 98 -5.34 -14.43 11.47
CA ARG A 98 -5.21 -13.15 10.75
C ARG A 98 -6.36 -12.21 11.01
N PHE A 99 -7.56 -12.60 10.64
CA PHE A 99 -8.72 -11.70 10.72
C PHE A 99 -9.14 -11.41 12.15
N GLU A 100 -9.00 -12.35 13.06
CA GLU A 100 -9.24 -12.12 14.49
C GLU A 100 -8.34 -11.02 15.04
N GLN A 101 -7.02 -11.12 14.82
CA GLN A 101 -6.07 -10.14 15.33
C GLN A 101 -6.24 -8.76 14.65
N GLN A 102 -6.50 -8.75 13.33
CA GLN A 102 -6.74 -7.49 12.62
C GLN A 102 -8.02 -6.81 13.12
N ILE A 103 -9.14 -7.53 13.28
CA ILE A 103 -10.40 -6.96 13.80
C ILE A 103 -10.21 -6.42 15.22
N VAL A 104 -9.59 -7.19 16.12
CA VAL A 104 -9.30 -6.74 17.49
C VAL A 104 -8.48 -5.45 17.49
N ALA A 105 -7.46 -5.36 16.65
CA ALA A 105 -6.65 -4.15 16.52
C ALA A 105 -7.46 -2.97 15.97
N MET A 106 -8.29 -3.22 14.95
CA MET A 106 -9.13 -2.20 14.32
C MET A 106 -10.15 -1.63 15.30
N GLU A 107 -10.80 -2.46 16.09
CA GLU A 107 -11.75 -2.01 17.10
C GLU A 107 -11.05 -1.26 18.26
N LYS A 108 -9.99 -1.85 18.81
CA LYS A 108 -9.27 -1.25 19.94
C LYS A 108 -8.65 0.10 19.60
N ARG A 109 -8.15 0.29 18.38
CA ARG A 109 -7.44 1.49 17.94
C ARG A 109 -8.30 2.39 17.05
N GLN A 110 -9.53 2.01 16.77
CA GLN A 110 -10.45 2.73 15.87
C GLN A 110 -9.79 2.94 14.47
N LEU A 111 -9.27 1.84 13.89
CA LEU A 111 -8.61 1.89 12.59
C LEU A 111 -9.63 1.72 11.46
N ASP A 112 -9.29 2.30 10.32
CA ASP A 112 -10.01 2.15 9.06
C ASP A 112 -9.37 1.10 8.15
N VAL A 113 -8.03 0.97 8.25
CA VAL A 113 -7.22 0.06 7.43
C VAL A 113 -6.17 -0.61 8.31
N CYS A 114 -6.11 -1.95 8.26
CA CYS A 114 -5.17 -2.74 9.03
C CYS A 114 -4.48 -3.78 8.14
N GLY A 115 -3.16 -3.61 7.92
CA GLY A 115 -2.30 -4.62 7.33
C GLY A 115 -1.63 -5.50 8.39
N CYS A 116 -0.72 -6.36 7.93
CA CYS A 116 0.14 -7.15 8.83
C CYS A 116 1.50 -7.43 8.19
N ALA A 117 2.46 -7.93 8.98
CA ALA A 117 3.70 -8.46 8.44
C ALA A 117 3.44 -9.71 7.59
N LEU A 118 4.31 -9.95 6.61
CA LEU A 118 4.26 -11.12 5.73
C LEU A 118 5.37 -12.11 6.10
N ARG A 119 5.11 -13.39 5.90
CA ARG A 119 6.14 -14.42 5.77
C ARG A 119 6.19 -14.86 4.32
N THR A 120 7.29 -14.61 3.63
CA THR A 120 7.45 -15.16 2.27
C THR A 120 7.85 -16.63 2.37
N PHE A 121 7.39 -17.45 1.41
CA PHE A 121 7.74 -18.86 1.29
C PHE A 121 7.83 -19.29 -0.19
N GLY A 122 8.29 -20.49 -0.45
CA GLY A 122 8.61 -20.95 -1.80
C GLY A 122 10.06 -20.62 -2.15
N ARG A 123 10.30 -19.77 -3.15
CA ARG A 123 11.68 -19.42 -3.58
C ARG A 123 12.46 -18.60 -2.54
N ARG A 124 11.78 -17.84 -1.69
CA ARG A 124 12.39 -17.02 -0.62
C ARG A 124 11.64 -17.23 0.68
N ASN A 125 12.38 -17.46 1.76
CA ASN A 125 11.81 -17.64 3.11
C ASN A 125 12.32 -16.55 4.02
N ARG A 126 11.50 -15.52 4.27
CA ARG A 126 11.83 -14.44 5.21
C ARG A 126 10.55 -13.80 5.77
N THR A 127 10.66 -13.22 6.94
CA THR A 127 9.63 -12.33 7.48
C THR A 127 9.88 -10.91 6.98
N VAL A 128 8.85 -10.26 6.48
CA VAL A 128 8.87 -8.87 6.03
C VAL A 128 7.97 -8.07 6.96
N ILE A 129 8.58 -7.21 7.77
CA ILE A 129 7.86 -6.31 8.67
C ILE A 129 7.68 -4.97 7.96
N TYR A 130 6.48 -4.39 8.08
CA TYR A 130 6.11 -3.10 7.52
C TYR A 130 6.01 -2.06 8.64
N PRO A 131 6.18 -0.77 8.34
CA PRO A 131 5.94 0.29 9.32
C PRO A 131 4.52 0.18 9.89
N ALA A 132 4.41 0.38 11.21
CA ALA A 132 3.14 0.20 11.91
C ALA A 132 2.35 1.52 12.03
N GLU A 133 3.05 2.64 12.18
CA GLU A 133 2.45 3.92 12.57
C GLU A 133 1.74 4.63 11.40
N ASP A 134 0.54 5.11 11.65
CA ASP A 134 -0.33 5.81 10.70
C ASP A 134 0.39 6.89 9.89
N LEU A 135 1.01 7.84 10.58
CA LEU A 135 1.71 8.94 9.94
C LEU A 135 2.90 8.48 9.09
N THR A 136 3.59 7.41 9.51
CA THR A 136 4.69 6.84 8.72
C THR A 136 4.16 6.19 7.46
N LEU A 137 3.03 5.49 7.53
CA LEU A 137 2.37 4.88 6.38
C LEU A 137 1.89 5.94 5.39
N LYS A 138 1.22 6.99 5.87
CA LYS A 138 0.79 8.14 5.05
C LYS A 138 1.98 8.81 4.34
N ALA A 139 3.06 9.08 5.08
CA ALA A 139 4.27 9.61 4.48
C ALA A 139 4.87 8.66 3.44
N ASN A 140 4.86 7.35 3.69
CA ASN A 140 5.42 6.37 2.76
C ASN A 140 4.62 6.27 1.45
N TYR A 141 3.30 6.50 1.46
CA TYR A 141 2.53 6.64 0.22
C TYR A 141 2.94 7.87 -0.59
N LEU A 142 3.32 8.95 0.07
CA LEU A 142 3.79 10.16 -0.60
C LEU A 142 5.28 10.08 -1.03
N PHE A 143 6.12 9.35 -0.30
CA PHE A 143 7.57 9.33 -0.44
C PHE A 143 8.14 7.95 -0.80
N TYR A 144 7.34 7.10 -1.45
CA TYR A 144 7.71 5.79 -2.00
C TYR A 144 8.33 4.82 -0.98
N GLY A 145 7.97 4.95 0.29
CA GLY A 145 8.38 4.01 1.32
C GLY A 145 7.53 2.74 1.33
N ARG A 146 7.82 1.83 2.28
CA ARG A 146 7.00 0.64 2.49
C ARG A 146 5.66 1.01 3.10
N THR A 147 4.58 0.55 2.48
CA THR A 147 3.20 0.84 2.83
C THR A 147 2.48 -0.40 3.41
N ILE A 148 1.17 -0.45 3.31
CA ILE A 148 0.38 -1.64 3.65
C ILE A 148 0.51 -2.65 2.51
N PRO A 149 0.78 -3.94 2.79
CA PRO A 149 0.80 -4.96 1.74
C PRO A 149 -0.63 -5.25 1.28
N GLY A 150 -0.91 -5.01 -0.01
CA GLY A 150 -2.25 -5.06 -0.60
C GLY A 150 -3.04 -6.34 -0.28
N PRO A 151 -2.49 -7.56 -0.52
CA PRO A 151 -3.25 -8.79 -0.27
C PRO A 151 -3.43 -9.13 1.21
N ALA A 152 -2.67 -8.50 2.11
CA ALA A 152 -2.76 -8.78 3.55
C ALA A 152 -3.57 -7.76 4.35
N VAL A 153 -4.37 -6.95 3.66
CA VAL A 153 -5.14 -5.85 4.28
C VAL A 153 -6.52 -6.30 4.74
N LEU A 154 -6.99 -5.69 5.80
CA LEU A 154 -8.38 -5.64 6.24
C LEU A 154 -8.84 -4.18 6.26
N LEU A 155 -9.98 -3.88 5.66
CA LEU A 155 -10.57 -2.55 5.52
C LEU A 155 -11.91 -2.49 6.24
N ARG A 156 -12.21 -1.38 6.89
CA ARG A 156 -13.59 -1.07 7.28
C ARG A 156 -14.36 -0.69 6.02
N ARG A 157 -15.48 -1.35 5.74
CA ARG A 157 -16.26 -1.13 4.51
C ARG A 157 -16.65 0.34 4.32
N SER A 158 -17.04 1.03 5.39
CA SER A 158 -17.39 2.46 5.36
C SER A 158 -16.21 3.36 4.96
N ALA A 159 -14.96 2.92 5.15
CA ALA A 159 -13.76 3.66 4.75
C ALA A 159 -13.49 3.59 3.24
N ILE A 160 -14.00 2.60 2.53
CA ILE A 160 -13.78 2.42 1.09
C ILE A 160 -14.62 3.44 0.29
N GLY A 161 -15.89 3.61 0.62
CA GLY A 161 -16.81 4.46 -0.13
C GLY A 161 -16.87 4.11 -1.61
N ASP A 162 -16.75 5.13 -2.46
CA ASP A 162 -16.78 4.97 -3.91
C ASP A 162 -15.40 4.73 -4.53
N THR A 163 -14.33 4.64 -3.71
CA THR A 163 -12.98 4.39 -4.22
C THR A 163 -12.89 3.01 -4.85
N ARG A 164 -12.26 2.93 -6.01
CA ARG A 164 -12.08 1.68 -6.78
C ARG A 164 -10.62 1.54 -7.19
N PHE A 165 -10.19 0.29 -7.42
CA PHE A 165 -8.93 0.01 -8.09
C PHE A 165 -8.95 0.57 -9.51
N ASP A 166 -7.83 1.13 -9.96
CA ASP A 166 -7.69 1.62 -11.31
C ASP A 166 -7.48 0.44 -12.28
N GLU A 167 -8.47 0.20 -13.16
CA GLU A 167 -8.45 -0.91 -14.11
C GLU A 167 -7.45 -0.71 -15.26
N GLY A 168 -6.96 0.51 -15.44
CA GLY A 168 -5.90 0.83 -16.40
C GLY A 168 -4.49 0.47 -15.90
N LEU A 169 -4.32 0.15 -14.62
CA LEU A 169 -3.04 -0.18 -14.02
C LEU A 169 -2.80 -1.69 -14.03
N ARG A 170 -1.70 -2.11 -14.63
CA ARG A 170 -1.22 -3.51 -14.57
C ARG A 170 -0.31 -3.80 -13.39
N PHE A 171 0.19 -2.76 -12.75
CA PHE A 171 1.12 -2.84 -11.61
C PHE A 171 0.94 -1.65 -10.68
N ALA A 172 1.20 -1.83 -9.36
CA ALA A 172 0.98 -0.84 -8.30
C ALA A 172 -0.50 -0.41 -8.14
N GLU A 173 -1.44 -1.27 -8.53
CA GLU A 173 -2.87 -1.02 -8.41
C GLU A 173 -3.31 -0.91 -6.95
N ASP A 174 -2.68 -1.65 -6.05
CA ASP A 174 -2.91 -1.58 -4.60
C ASP A 174 -2.38 -0.27 -4.02
N PHE A 175 -1.16 0.13 -4.40
CA PHE A 175 -0.62 1.44 -4.03
C PHE A 175 -1.53 2.58 -4.50
N GLY A 176 -2.00 2.52 -5.75
CA GLY A 176 -2.93 3.49 -6.33
C GLY A 176 -4.26 3.58 -5.58
N PHE A 177 -4.83 2.44 -5.20
CA PHE A 177 -6.07 2.35 -4.43
C PHE A 177 -5.93 3.02 -3.05
N PHE A 178 -4.87 2.70 -2.31
CA PHE A 178 -4.66 3.31 -0.99
C PHE A 178 -4.28 4.78 -1.08
N LEU A 179 -3.51 5.19 -2.08
CA LEU A 179 -3.21 6.61 -2.31
C LEU A 179 -4.51 7.38 -2.59
N ALA A 180 -5.39 6.85 -3.44
CA ALA A 180 -6.70 7.44 -3.72
C ALA A 180 -7.54 7.60 -2.45
N LEU A 181 -7.62 6.55 -1.62
CA LEU A 181 -8.31 6.59 -0.33
C LEU A 181 -7.77 7.71 0.57
N LEU A 182 -6.44 7.82 0.68
CA LEU A 182 -5.78 8.81 1.54
C LEU A 182 -5.97 10.24 1.04
N MET A 183 -5.91 10.48 -0.27
CA MET A 183 -6.10 11.81 -0.83
C MET A 183 -7.55 12.28 -0.71
N GLN A 184 -8.53 11.39 -0.85
CA GLN A 184 -9.94 11.69 -0.67
C GLN A 184 -10.34 11.78 0.82
N ARG A 185 -9.68 11.03 1.70
CA ARG A 185 -9.99 10.91 3.13
C ARG A 185 -8.73 10.93 3.99
N PRO A 186 -8.10 12.09 4.18
CA PRO A 186 -6.84 12.21 4.94
C PRO A 186 -6.95 11.77 6.40
N SER A 187 -8.17 11.78 6.97
CA SER A 187 -8.45 11.38 8.36
C SER A 187 -8.45 9.87 8.60
N LEU A 188 -8.39 9.03 7.55
CA LEU A 188 -8.30 7.57 7.71
C LEU A 188 -7.13 7.18 8.60
N ARG A 189 -7.37 6.19 9.46
CA ARG A 189 -6.38 5.66 10.41
C ARG A 189 -5.86 4.31 9.94
N LEU A 190 -4.57 4.25 9.68
CA LEU A 190 -3.86 3.10 9.14
C LEU A 190 -2.95 2.47 10.19
N HIS A 191 -2.80 1.14 10.12
CA HIS A 191 -1.83 0.43 10.95
C HIS A 191 -1.39 -0.89 10.29
N ASN A 192 -0.15 -1.32 10.54
CA ASN A 192 0.28 -2.69 10.25
C ASN A 192 0.61 -3.41 11.55
N LEU A 193 0.06 -4.60 11.72
CA LEU A 193 0.45 -5.50 12.80
C LEU A 193 1.85 -6.05 12.53
N PRO A 194 2.74 -6.11 13.55
CA PRO A 194 4.08 -6.67 13.37
C PRO A 194 4.10 -8.19 13.26
N GLN A 195 2.99 -8.86 13.59
CA GLN A 195 2.87 -10.31 13.49
C GLN A 195 2.75 -10.73 12.02
N PRO A 196 3.47 -11.78 11.60
CA PRO A 196 3.35 -12.34 10.26
C PRO A 196 2.07 -13.21 10.19
N LEU A 197 0.97 -12.59 9.77
CA LEU A 197 -0.35 -13.22 9.70
C LEU A 197 -0.75 -13.64 8.27
N TYR A 198 0.14 -13.45 7.32
CA TYR A 198 -0.06 -13.74 5.91
C TYR A 198 1.20 -14.38 5.32
N ASP A 199 1.05 -15.54 4.70
CA ASP A 199 2.13 -16.25 4.02
C ASP A 199 2.06 -15.92 2.52
N TYR A 200 3.01 -15.14 2.05
CA TYR A 200 3.16 -14.69 0.67
C TYR A 200 4.01 -15.65 -0.12
N ARG A 201 3.42 -16.31 -1.10
CA ARG A 201 4.14 -17.27 -1.95
C ARG A 201 5.06 -16.54 -2.92
N THR A 202 6.24 -17.10 -3.15
CA THR A 202 7.20 -16.60 -4.14
C THR A 202 7.48 -17.66 -5.19
N HIS A 203 7.09 -17.37 -6.46
CA HIS A 203 7.30 -18.27 -7.59
C HIS A 203 7.70 -17.49 -8.85
N ALA A 204 8.14 -18.20 -9.93
CA ALA A 204 8.74 -17.57 -11.11
C ALA A 204 7.77 -16.76 -11.98
N THR A 205 6.48 -17.08 -11.91
CA THR A 205 5.44 -16.50 -12.77
C THR A 205 4.70 -15.33 -12.15
N GLN A 206 5.07 -14.90 -10.93
CA GLN A 206 4.40 -13.78 -10.24
C GLN A 206 4.49 -12.48 -11.02
N ALA A 207 3.37 -11.75 -11.06
CA ALA A 207 3.26 -10.45 -11.72
C ALA A 207 4.27 -9.42 -11.17
N SER A 208 4.50 -9.40 -9.85
CA SER A 208 5.43 -8.49 -9.19
C SER A 208 6.90 -8.65 -9.64
N GLN A 209 7.29 -9.80 -10.18
CA GLN A 209 8.64 -10.01 -10.72
C GLN A 209 8.77 -9.58 -12.18
N ARG A 210 7.67 -9.65 -12.95
CA ARG A 210 7.65 -9.30 -14.38
C ARG A 210 7.62 -7.80 -14.64
N LEU A 211 7.00 -7.02 -13.75
CA LEU A 211 6.60 -5.64 -14.00
C LEU A 211 7.42 -4.61 -13.21
N ALA A 212 8.49 -5.02 -12.52
CA ALA A 212 9.31 -4.13 -11.69
C ALA A 212 9.94 -2.95 -12.47
N GLN A 213 10.14 -3.06 -13.77
CA GLN A 213 10.69 -2.01 -14.62
C GLN A 213 9.65 -0.92 -15.01
N GLU A 214 8.35 -1.19 -14.88
CA GLU A 214 7.29 -0.23 -15.17
C GLU A 214 6.96 0.70 -13.98
N ASN A 215 7.65 0.49 -12.85
CA ASN A 215 7.31 1.09 -11.56
C ASN A 215 7.42 2.62 -11.54
N GLU A 216 8.46 3.19 -12.17
CA GLU A 216 8.70 4.64 -12.17
C GLU A 216 7.54 5.41 -12.79
N ASN A 217 7.15 4.99 -13.99
CA ASN A 217 6.07 5.66 -14.73
C ASN A 217 4.73 5.55 -13.99
N ASN A 218 4.42 4.40 -13.41
CA ASN A 218 3.14 4.16 -12.73
C ASN A 218 3.05 4.94 -11.42
N LEU A 219 4.08 4.92 -10.58
CA LEU A 219 4.06 5.65 -9.30
C LEU A 219 3.99 7.16 -9.50
N GLY A 220 4.75 7.71 -10.46
CA GLY A 220 4.68 9.12 -10.82
C GLY A 220 3.30 9.52 -11.37
N GLN A 221 2.71 8.70 -12.25
CA GLN A 221 1.36 8.93 -12.77
C GLN A 221 0.30 8.88 -11.68
N LEU A 222 0.43 7.97 -10.71
CA LEU A 222 -0.50 7.87 -9.56
C LEU A 222 -0.44 9.12 -8.68
N LEU A 223 0.75 9.63 -8.36
CA LEU A 223 0.87 10.90 -7.64
C LEU A 223 0.30 12.05 -8.46
N HIS A 224 0.63 12.14 -9.75
CA HIS A 224 0.08 13.17 -10.64
C HIS A 224 -1.45 13.16 -10.70
N LYS A 225 -2.06 11.98 -10.69
CA LYS A 225 -3.52 11.80 -10.71
C LYS A 225 -4.17 12.22 -9.39
N TRP A 226 -3.58 11.87 -8.26
CA TRP A 226 -4.27 11.95 -6.97
C TRP A 226 -3.88 13.15 -6.10
N LEU A 227 -2.66 13.70 -6.21
CA LEU A 227 -2.25 14.87 -5.43
C LEU A 227 -3.15 16.11 -5.63
N PRO A 228 -3.64 16.41 -6.86
CA PRO A 228 -4.55 17.55 -7.06
C PRO A 228 -5.86 17.44 -6.28
N THR A 229 -6.35 16.22 -6.01
CA THR A 229 -7.57 16.03 -5.19
C THR A 229 -7.38 16.46 -3.73
N ALA A 230 -6.13 16.54 -3.28
CA ALA A 230 -5.75 17.06 -1.97
C ALA A 230 -5.24 18.53 -2.04
N GLY A 231 -5.44 19.22 -3.15
CA GLY A 231 -4.97 20.58 -3.36
C GLY A 231 -3.46 20.71 -3.59
N ILE A 232 -2.77 19.65 -3.98
CA ILE A 232 -1.33 19.64 -4.22
C ILE A 232 -1.08 19.58 -5.73
N GLU A 233 -0.78 20.73 -6.32
CA GLU A 233 -0.41 20.82 -7.73
C GLU A 233 1.04 20.39 -7.94
N CYS A 234 1.31 19.67 -9.03
CA CYS A 234 2.65 19.24 -9.41
C CYS A 234 2.75 19.01 -10.93
N ASP A 235 3.94 19.22 -11.46
CA ASP A 235 4.27 18.90 -12.85
C ASP A 235 5.11 17.60 -12.95
N ARG A 236 5.31 17.16 -14.20
CA ARG A 236 6.08 15.93 -14.48
C ARG A 236 7.55 16.03 -14.06
N ALA A 237 8.18 17.20 -14.20
CA ALA A 237 9.58 17.39 -13.84
C ALA A 237 9.76 17.31 -12.32
N GLN A 238 8.84 17.91 -11.56
CA GLN A 238 8.79 17.81 -10.10
C GLN A 238 8.61 16.37 -9.63
N LEU A 239 7.70 15.60 -10.27
CA LEU A 239 7.48 14.20 -9.93
C LEU A 239 8.66 13.30 -10.29
N SER A 240 9.34 13.55 -11.41
CA SER A 240 10.58 12.84 -11.76
C SER A 240 11.69 13.12 -10.72
N SER A 241 11.87 14.39 -10.34
CA SER A 241 12.81 14.77 -9.28
C SER A 241 12.45 14.14 -7.93
N HIS A 242 11.15 14.06 -7.63
CA HIS A 242 10.63 13.41 -6.43
C HIS A 242 10.96 11.91 -6.41
N TYR A 243 10.68 11.19 -7.51
CA TYR A 243 10.98 9.77 -7.66
C TYR A 243 12.48 9.50 -7.53
N ARG A 244 13.31 10.23 -8.26
CA ARG A 244 14.77 10.12 -8.20
C ARG A 244 15.30 10.35 -6.79
N THR A 245 14.77 11.34 -6.08
CA THR A 245 15.18 11.66 -4.72
C THR A 245 14.82 10.57 -3.72
N TRP A 246 13.59 10.08 -3.73
CA TRP A 246 13.06 9.25 -2.63
C TRP A 246 13.10 7.75 -2.94
N HIS A 247 12.99 7.36 -4.20
CA HIS A 247 13.05 5.96 -4.61
C HIS A 247 14.45 5.53 -5.03
N GLU A 248 15.14 6.33 -5.88
CA GLU A 248 16.47 6.00 -6.38
C GLU A 248 17.60 6.53 -5.48
N HIS A 249 17.25 7.33 -4.49
CA HIS A 249 18.21 7.97 -3.58
C HIS A 249 19.23 8.90 -4.29
N ALA A 250 18.85 9.48 -5.42
CA ALA A 250 19.69 10.38 -6.20
C ALA A 250 19.84 11.76 -5.54
N ARG A 251 20.93 12.43 -5.87
CA ARG A 251 21.12 13.87 -5.62
C ARG A 251 20.59 14.65 -6.82
N LEU A 252 19.94 15.77 -6.54
CA LEU A 252 19.50 16.72 -7.56
C LEU A 252 20.51 17.84 -7.72
N SER A 253 20.65 18.38 -8.93
CA SER A 253 21.34 19.66 -9.15
C SER A 253 20.60 20.80 -8.47
N ALA A 254 21.25 21.95 -8.28
CA ALA A 254 20.62 23.13 -7.68
C ALA A 254 19.38 23.59 -8.46
N THR A 255 19.42 23.53 -9.80
CA THR A 255 18.28 23.88 -10.67
C THR A 255 17.12 22.90 -10.49
N GLU A 256 17.36 21.59 -10.53
CA GLU A 256 16.33 20.56 -10.30
C GLU A 256 15.75 20.70 -8.90
N LEU A 257 16.60 20.96 -7.90
CA LEU A 257 16.18 21.14 -6.52
C LEU A 257 15.28 22.36 -6.36
N SER A 258 15.65 23.50 -6.95
CA SER A 258 14.81 24.73 -6.93
C SER A 258 13.44 24.50 -7.52
N SER A 259 13.32 23.74 -8.62
CA SER A 259 12.02 23.37 -9.21
C SER A 259 11.23 22.39 -8.35
N TYR A 260 11.90 21.47 -7.67
CA TYR A 260 11.27 20.42 -6.86
C TYR A 260 10.78 20.90 -5.48
N LEU A 261 11.47 21.85 -4.86
CA LEU A 261 11.19 22.26 -3.48
C LEU A 261 9.73 22.73 -3.22
N PRO A 262 9.03 23.42 -4.14
CA PRO A 262 7.62 23.73 -3.96
C PRO A 262 6.72 22.50 -3.75
N LEU A 263 6.95 21.43 -4.54
CA LEU A 263 6.21 20.15 -4.32
C LEU A 263 6.53 19.57 -2.94
N MET A 264 7.78 19.53 -2.57
CA MET A 264 8.21 19.04 -1.24
C MET A 264 7.56 19.84 -0.10
N GLN A 265 7.43 21.17 -0.24
CA GLN A 265 6.75 22.03 0.73
C GLN A 265 5.27 21.64 0.86
N ASN A 266 4.56 21.46 -0.26
CA ASN A 266 3.16 21.09 -0.28
C ASN A 266 2.91 19.69 0.34
N LEU A 267 3.74 18.71 0.01
CA LEU A 267 3.67 17.37 0.60
C LEU A 267 3.92 17.40 2.12
N CYS A 268 4.89 18.17 2.58
CA CYS A 268 5.15 18.35 4.00
C CYS A 268 4.03 19.11 4.71
N ALA A 269 3.45 20.13 4.07
CA ALA A 269 2.29 20.86 4.60
C ALA A 269 1.09 19.92 4.78
N TRP A 270 0.79 19.08 3.78
CA TRP A 270 -0.27 18.09 3.89
C TRP A 270 -0.05 17.13 5.09
N LEU A 271 1.20 16.65 5.28
CA LEU A 271 1.54 15.82 6.44
C LEU A 271 1.41 16.58 7.77
N GLN A 272 1.71 17.87 7.82
CA GLN A 272 1.61 18.69 9.05
C GLN A 272 0.17 18.80 9.55
N HIS A 273 -0.83 18.71 8.68
CA HIS A 273 -2.24 18.67 9.07
C HIS A 273 -2.66 17.33 9.70
N GLN A 274 -1.81 16.30 9.65
CA GLN A 274 -2.04 15.03 10.35
C GLN A 274 -1.56 15.11 11.81
N ASP A 275 -2.09 14.24 12.68
CA ASP A 275 -1.60 14.13 14.06
C ASP A 275 -0.08 13.86 14.07
N LYS A 276 0.67 14.65 14.85
CA LYS A 276 2.16 14.59 14.92
C LYS A 276 2.90 14.85 13.60
N GLY A 277 2.22 15.34 12.56
CA GLY A 277 2.75 15.52 11.21
C GLY A 277 3.94 16.49 11.14
N ALA A 278 4.02 17.50 12.01
CA ALA A 278 5.11 18.45 12.05
C ALA A 278 6.49 17.79 12.30
N LEU A 279 6.55 16.78 13.18
CA LEU A 279 7.78 16.02 13.44
C LEU A 279 8.18 15.18 12.22
N LYS A 280 7.20 14.56 11.55
CA LYS A 280 7.45 13.76 10.34
C LYS A 280 7.93 14.63 9.18
N ALA A 281 7.29 15.77 8.93
CA ALA A 281 7.73 16.72 7.92
C ALA A 281 9.17 17.20 8.18
N ARG A 282 9.49 17.53 9.44
CA ARG A 282 10.86 17.89 9.82
C ARG A 282 11.88 16.77 9.55
N SER A 283 11.51 15.52 9.82
CA SER A 283 12.36 14.35 9.52
C SER A 283 12.63 14.20 8.03
N LEU A 284 11.64 14.43 7.18
CA LEU A 284 11.77 14.37 5.71
C LEU A 284 12.66 15.49 5.19
N TRP A 285 12.50 16.72 5.67
CA TRP A 285 13.40 17.83 5.36
C TRP A 285 14.84 17.54 5.77
N THR A 286 15.03 16.95 6.95
CA THR A 286 16.34 16.52 7.42
C THR A 286 16.95 15.47 6.49
N ALA A 287 16.19 14.47 6.07
CA ALA A 287 16.65 13.44 5.16
C ALA A 287 17.05 14.01 3.79
N LEU A 288 16.28 14.97 3.25
CA LEU A 288 16.61 15.65 2.00
C LEU A 288 17.93 16.42 2.12
N ALA A 289 18.11 17.15 3.20
CA ALA A 289 19.34 17.92 3.41
C ALA A 289 20.58 17.02 3.61
N LEU A 290 20.44 15.91 4.35
CA LEU A 290 21.54 14.95 4.50
C LEU A 290 21.97 14.35 3.16
N ARG A 291 21.03 14.14 2.24
CA ARG A 291 21.31 13.66 0.88
C ARG A 291 22.20 14.63 0.09
N HIS A 292 22.01 15.93 0.30
CA HIS A 292 22.80 16.99 -0.32
C HIS A 292 23.98 17.45 0.55
N GLN A 293 24.40 16.67 1.54
CA GLN A 293 25.54 16.96 2.38
C GLN A 293 26.81 17.12 1.52
N GLY A 294 27.51 18.26 1.72
CA GLY A 294 28.71 18.62 0.94
C GLY A 294 28.44 19.57 -0.23
N ASP A 295 27.19 19.84 -0.59
CA ASP A 295 26.77 20.84 -1.56
C ASP A 295 26.18 22.05 -0.82
N GLY A 296 26.97 23.15 -0.76
CA GLY A 296 26.60 24.36 0.00
C GLY A 296 25.40 25.09 -0.58
N GLU A 297 25.28 25.13 -1.91
CA GLU A 297 24.14 25.77 -2.60
C GLU A 297 22.85 24.97 -2.39
N ALA A 298 22.87 23.65 -2.62
CA ALA A 298 21.74 22.80 -2.37
C ALA A 298 21.25 22.83 -0.91
N LEU A 299 22.19 22.83 0.04
CA LEU A 299 21.85 22.95 1.46
C LEU A 299 21.21 24.31 1.82
N ALA A 300 21.67 25.41 1.20
CA ALA A 300 21.05 26.71 1.40
C ALA A 300 19.61 26.73 0.90
N LEU A 301 19.34 26.19 -0.29
CA LEU A 301 18.01 26.08 -0.87
C LEU A 301 17.07 25.22 0.01
N VAL A 302 17.53 24.04 0.44
CA VAL A 302 16.73 23.17 1.32
C VAL A 302 16.44 23.85 2.67
N SER A 303 17.44 24.54 3.26
CA SER A 303 17.29 25.23 4.54
C SER A 303 16.28 26.37 4.46
N GLN A 304 16.33 27.15 3.38
CA GLN A 304 15.40 28.25 3.13
C GLN A 304 13.98 27.68 2.95
N ALA A 305 13.78 26.69 2.09
CA ALA A 305 12.50 26.08 1.82
C ALA A 305 11.87 25.40 3.07
N ALA A 306 12.69 24.79 3.90
CA ALA A 306 12.26 24.15 5.15
C ALA A 306 12.03 25.13 6.31
N GLY A 307 12.35 26.41 6.16
CA GLY A 307 12.31 27.41 7.24
C GLY A 307 13.31 27.14 8.36
N PHE A 308 14.40 26.44 8.10
CA PHE A 308 15.42 26.15 9.10
C PHE A 308 16.44 27.27 9.24
N ARG A 309 16.84 27.59 10.48
CA ARG A 309 17.95 28.52 10.70
C ARG A 309 19.26 27.89 10.27
N PRO A 310 20.17 28.64 9.59
CA PRO A 310 21.44 28.10 9.10
C PRO A 310 22.33 27.46 10.19
N SER A 311 22.22 27.93 11.45
CA SER A 311 22.93 27.36 12.60
C SER A 311 22.47 25.94 12.98
N TRP A 312 21.31 25.50 12.52
CA TRP A 312 20.76 24.19 12.84
C TRP A 312 21.53 23.07 12.11
N TRP A 313 21.90 23.29 10.85
CA TRP A 313 22.67 22.34 10.06
C TRP A 313 24.08 22.11 10.62
N ARG A 314 24.75 23.17 11.09
CA ARG A 314 26.08 23.05 11.70
C ARG A 314 26.00 22.15 12.95
N ARG A 315 24.99 22.30 13.78
CA ARG A 315 24.77 21.45 14.96
C ARG A 315 24.41 20.00 14.62
N LEU A 316 23.60 19.77 13.58
CA LEU A 316 23.26 18.43 13.11
C LEU A 316 24.48 17.71 12.52
N ALA A 317 25.23 18.38 11.66
CA ALA A 317 26.46 17.85 11.05
C ALA A 317 27.56 17.55 12.10
N GLN A 318 27.64 18.34 13.17
CA GLN A 318 28.56 18.07 14.29
C GLN A 318 28.13 16.84 15.09
N ARG A 319 26.82 16.65 15.34
CA ARG A 319 26.29 15.45 16.02
C ARG A 319 26.48 14.16 15.21
N LEU A 320 26.37 14.24 13.89
CA LEU A 320 26.53 13.08 13.00
C LEU A 320 28.00 12.72 12.73
N ARG A 321 28.94 13.66 12.93
CA ARG A 321 30.40 13.38 12.84
C ARG A 321 30.97 12.81 14.14
N GLY A 322 30.20 12.82 15.20
CA GLY A 322 30.57 12.27 16.52
C GLY A 322 29.96 10.91 16.82
N LEU A 323 29.24 10.30 15.83
CA LEU A 323 28.75 8.92 15.81
C LEU A 323 29.54 8.12 14.77
#